data_c0222bb4636955a897109b481ed25130
#
_entry.id   c0222bb4636955a897109b481ed25130
#
_cell.length_a   1.000
_cell.length_b   1.000
_cell.length_c   1.000
_cell.angle_alpha   90.00
_cell.angle_beta   90.00
_cell.angle_gamma   90.00
#
_symmetry.space_group_name_H-M   'P 1'
#
loop_
_entity.id
_entity.type
_entity.pdbx_description
1 polymer ?
#
loop_
_entity_poly.entity_id
_entity_poly.type
_entity_poly.pdbx_seq_one_letter_code
_entity_poly.pdbx_strand_id
1 'polypeptide(L)'
;MRLYGDCNVYYYPNKAQNPYKIIFHKQRFISPEEQLKFVEKEEVEEKESLFELTEGEKRLNHIARVKTKVRDYAFCNEWEYFVTFTFSDQNIDRYDLKEVKKRMGKFFNNYKNRKNPDFCYLLVPEFHQDGAIHFHGLVKGIRDFDLYEFTPFRSNGDYIVTCKSNGQAVMTYSKLPVYILNQLDKGLKVYDFSEFSQRFGFTTVEPIRNMDAAALYITKYITKDLVSLPLHTCCYLNSKGLRTPEIVHQDFGGIVPKCDYENDFVAIKWFDSLEGYSDVLMNV
;
A
#
# COMPACT_ATOMS: atom_id res chain seq x y z
N MET A 1 -26.39 -8.29 -24.33
CA MET A 1 -24.97 -8.14 -24.76
C MET A 1 -24.56 -6.74 -24.28
N ARG A 2 -23.60 -6.61 -23.37
CA ARG A 2 -23.15 -5.32 -22.89
C ARG A 2 -21.98 -4.87 -23.76
N LEU A 3 -22.09 -3.72 -24.41
CA LEU A 3 -21.01 -3.14 -25.19
C LEU A 3 -20.12 -2.30 -24.26
N TYR A 4 -18.83 -2.34 -24.50
CA TYR A 4 -17.83 -1.56 -23.80
C TYR A 4 -17.27 -0.53 -24.77
N GLY A 5 -17.05 0.70 -24.31
CA GLY A 5 -16.65 1.82 -25.17
C GLY A 5 -15.14 2.03 -25.23
N ASP A 6 -14.49 1.85 -24.10
CA ASP A 6 -13.06 2.08 -23.96
C ASP A 6 -12.48 1.21 -22.84
N CYS A 7 -11.17 1.10 -22.79
CA CYS A 7 -10.49 0.44 -21.70
C CYS A 7 -9.19 1.15 -21.32
N ASN A 8 -8.81 0.95 -20.06
CA ASN A 8 -7.51 1.36 -19.53
C ASN A 8 -6.68 0.12 -19.20
N VAL A 9 -5.51 0.03 -19.80
CA VAL A 9 -4.52 -1.03 -19.54
C VAL A 9 -3.47 -0.50 -18.58
N TYR A 10 -3.28 -1.21 -17.48
CA TYR A 10 -2.32 -0.90 -16.42
C TYR A 10 -1.22 -1.96 -16.43
N TYR A 11 0.04 -1.54 -16.38
CA TYR A 11 1.19 -2.42 -16.22
C TYR A 11 1.86 -2.22 -14.86
N TYR A 12 2.09 -3.34 -14.15
CA TYR A 12 2.71 -3.40 -12.82
C TYR A 12 4.04 -4.18 -12.88
N PRO A 13 5.19 -3.53 -13.04
CA PRO A 13 6.46 -4.18 -13.35
C PRO A 13 6.97 -5.15 -12.28
N ASN A 14 6.59 -4.97 -11.01
CA ASN A 14 7.06 -5.80 -9.91
C ASN A 14 5.99 -6.74 -9.34
N LYS A 15 4.87 -6.87 -10.03
CA LYS A 15 3.86 -7.88 -9.70
C LYS A 15 4.24 -9.22 -10.35
N ALA A 16 4.41 -10.26 -9.51
CA ALA A 16 4.92 -11.56 -9.96
C ALA A 16 3.94 -12.33 -10.84
N GLN A 17 2.64 -12.20 -10.58
CA GLN A 17 1.58 -12.89 -11.33
C GLN A 17 0.59 -11.87 -11.88
N ASN A 18 0.15 -12.07 -13.11
CA ASN A 18 -0.82 -11.20 -13.78
C ASN A 18 -0.42 -9.71 -13.70
N PRO A 19 0.73 -9.28 -14.26
CA PRO A 19 1.22 -7.91 -14.15
C PRO A 19 0.38 -6.89 -14.93
N TYR A 20 -0.54 -7.34 -15.78
CA TYR A 20 -1.43 -6.50 -16.57
C TYR A 20 -2.84 -6.52 -15.99
N LYS A 21 -3.43 -5.34 -15.83
CA LYS A 21 -4.83 -5.17 -15.43
C LYS A 21 -5.54 -4.34 -16.49
N ILE A 22 -6.65 -4.82 -17.01
CA ILE A 22 -7.50 -4.07 -17.92
C ILE A 22 -8.79 -3.69 -17.19
N ILE A 23 -9.15 -2.43 -17.29
CA ILE A 23 -10.44 -1.90 -16.83
C ILE A 23 -11.23 -1.53 -18.07
N PHE A 24 -12.28 -2.28 -18.37
CA PHE A 24 -13.22 -1.99 -19.42
C PHE A 24 -14.33 -1.10 -18.89
N HIS A 25 -14.56 0.04 -19.54
CA HIS A 25 -15.64 0.97 -19.19
C HIS A 25 -16.90 0.64 -19.97
N LYS A 26 -17.98 0.33 -19.27
CA LYS A 26 -19.26 0.00 -19.91
C LYS A 26 -19.88 1.26 -20.52
N GLN A 27 -20.17 1.19 -21.81
CA GLN A 27 -20.98 2.23 -22.45
C GLN A 27 -22.39 2.18 -21.88
N ARG A 28 -22.87 3.32 -21.43
CA ARG A 28 -24.26 3.51 -21.11
C ARG A 28 -24.99 3.87 -22.41
N PHE A 29 -25.73 2.92 -22.98
CA PHE A 29 -26.66 3.27 -24.06
C PHE A 29 -27.76 4.12 -23.44
N ILE A 30 -27.74 5.39 -23.75
CA ILE A 30 -28.83 6.31 -23.48
C ILE A 30 -29.72 6.24 -24.71
N SER A 31 -31.01 5.85 -24.55
CA SER A 31 -31.96 5.85 -25.65
C SER A 31 -32.11 7.28 -26.20
N PRO A 32 -32.49 7.46 -27.49
CA PRO A 32 -32.73 8.79 -28.03
C PRO A 32 -33.69 9.62 -27.17
N GLU A 33 -34.67 8.99 -26.54
CA GLU A 33 -35.63 9.63 -25.64
C GLU A 33 -35.00 10.03 -24.29
N GLU A 34 -34.06 9.25 -23.79
CA GLU A 34 -33.27 9.60 -22.60
C GLU A 34 -32.23 10.68 -22.94
N GLN A 35 -31.65 10.69 -24.15
CA GLN A 35 -30.77 11.76 -24.60
C GLN A 35 -31.50 13.11 -24.66
N LEU A 36 -32.72 13.15 -25.20
CA LEU A 36 -33.55 14.35 -25.21
C LEU A 36 -33.85 14.85 -23.79
N LYS A 37 -34.20 13.97 -22.87
CA LYS A 37 -34.39 14.30 -21.45
C LYS A 37 -33.12 14.78 -20.76
N PHE A 38 -31.95 14.26 -21.17
CA PHE A 38 -30.66 14.74 -20.66
C PHE A 38 -30.33 16.15 -21.16
N VAL A 39 -30.56 16.43 -22.44
CA VAL A 39 -30.36 17.77 -23.01
C VAL A 39 -31.32 18.79 -22.39
N GLU A 40 -32.59 18.45 -22.23
CA GLU A 40 -33.58 19.28 -21.54
C GLU A 40 -33.23 19.50 -20.05
N LYS A 41 -32.60 18.52 -19.39
CA LYS A 41 -32.12 18.62 -18.01
C LYS A 41 -30.83 19.41 -17.90
N GLU A 42 -29.87 19.30 -18.83
CA GLU A 42 -28.66 20.15 -18.83
C GLU A 42 -28.96 21.62 -18.91
N GLU A 43 -29.98 22.05 -19.67
CA GLU A 43 -30.41 23.44 -19.72
C GLU A 43 -31.08 23.95 -18.42
N VAL A 44 -31.61 23.04 -17.57
CA VAL A 44 -32.25 23.34 -16.28
C VAL A 44 -31.35 23.07 -15.08
N GLU A 45 -30.42 22.13 -15.19
CA GLU A 45 -29.60 21.59 -14.09
C GLU A 45 -28.14 22.12 -14.05
N GLU A 46 -27.78 23.15 -14.85
CA GLU A 46 -26.50 23.86 -14.62
C GLU A 46 -26.39 24.49 -13.21
N LYS A 47 -27.44 24.39 -12.39
CA LYS A 47 -27.48 24.91 -11.02
C LYS A 47 -27.77 23.89 -9.91
N GLU A 48 -28.20 22.64 -10.15
CA GLU A 48 -28.69 21.81 -9.03
C GLU A 48 -28.36 20.33 -9.01
N SER A 49 -27.52 19.75 -9.83
CA SER A 49 -27.17 18.33 -9.69
C SER A 49 -25.68 18.01 -9.66
N LEU A 50 -24.98 18.57 -8.73
CA LEU A 50 -23.98 17.79 -8.03
C LEU A 50 -24.75 16.80 -7.16
N PHE A 51 -24.83 15.53 -7.57
CA PHE A 51 -25.27 14.42 -6.74
C PHE A 51 -24.36 14.44 -5.50
N GLU A 52 -24.78 15.15 -4.45
CA GLU A 52 -23.98 15.26 -3.24
C GLU A 52 -23.96 13.89 -2.58
N LEU A 53 -22.88 13.15 -2.86
CA LEU A 53 -22.56 11.95 -2.11
C LEU A 53 -22.66 12.29 -0.62
N THR A 54 -23.31 11.45 0.15
CA THR A 54 -23.30 11.54 1.60
C THR A 54 -21.85 11.55 2.11
N GLU A 55 -21.60 12.15 3.25
CA GLU A 55 -20.25 12.20 3.82
C GLU A 55 -19.66 10.79 3.98
N GLY A 56 -20.51 9.80 4.30
CA GLY A 56 -20.13 8.39 4.37
C GLY A 56 -19.66 7.83 3.02
N GLU A 57 -20.38 8.12 1.94
CA GLU A 57 -19.99 7.67 0.58
C GLU A 57 -18.71 8.36 0.09
N LYS A 58 -18.55 9.67 0.35
CA LYS A 58 -17.30 10.40 0.08
C LYS A 58 -16.11 9.75 0.79
N ARG A 59 -16.28 9.32 2.03
CA ARG A 59 -15.24 8.63 2.81
C ARG A 59 -14.93 7.24 2.28
N LEU A 60 -15.93 6.44 1.96
CA LEU A 60 -15.71 5.10 1.37
C LEU A 60 -14.99 5.18 0.02
N ASN A 61 -15.38 6.14 -0.84
CA ASN A 61 -14.71 6.39 -2.10
C ASN A 61 -13.26 6.85 -1.90
N HIS A 62 -13.00 7.68 -0.88
CA HIS A 62 -11.63 8.08 -0.53
C HIS A 62 -10.77 6.89 -0.13
N ILE A 63 -11.27 6.00 0.73
CA ILE A 63 -10.57 4.78 1.15
C ILE A 63 -10.29 3.86 -0.03
N ALA A 64 -11.25 3.65 -0.93
CA ALA A 64 -11.06 2.84 -2.12
C ALA A 64 -9.92 3.39 -3.01
N ARG A 65 -9.87 4.72 -3.19
CA ARG A 65 -8.78 5.39 -3.92
C ARG A 65 -7.43 5.24 -3.21
N VAL A 66 -7.40 5.38 -1.88
CA VAL A 66 -6.18 5.19 -1.08
C VAL A 66 -5.68 3.75 -1.20
N LYS A 67 -6.55 2.74 -1.08
CA LYS A 67 -6.20 1.33 -1.27
C LYS A 67 -5.60 1.07 -2.65
N THR A 68 -6.23 1.61 -3.69
CA THR A 68 -5.73 1.49 -5.06
C THR A 68 -4.35 2.13 -5.17
N LYS A 69 -4.17 3.35 -4.68
CA LYS A 69 -2.91 4.08 -4.77
C LYS A 69 -1.76 3.39 -4.02
N VAL A 70 -2.02 2.90 -2.81
CA VAL A 70 -1.02 2.14 -2.04
C VAL A 70 -0.64 0.85 -2.76
N ARG A 71 -1.61 0.13 -3.31
CA ARG A 71 -1.37 -1.08 -4.11
C ARG A 71 -0.56 -0.77 -5.37
N ASP A 72 -0.89 0.32 -6.07
CA ASP A 72 -0.16 0.74 -7.26
C ASP A 72 1.31 1.02 -6.93
N TYR A 73 1.59 1.76 -5.86
CA TYR A 73 2.96 1.98 -5.40
C TYR A 73 3.66 0.67 -5.00
N ALA A 74 2.96 -0.23 -4.30
CA ALA A 74 3.54 -1.49 -3.87
C ALA A 74 3.97 -2.35 -5.07
N PHE A 75 3.15 -2.45 -6.11
CA PHE A 75 3.45 -3.26 -7.30
C PHE A 75 4.36 -2.58 -8.34
N CYS A 76 4.54 -1.26 -8.28
CA CYS A 76 5.39 -0.55 -9.24
C CYS A 76 6.81 -0.27 -8.75
N ASN A 77 7.12 -0.61 -7.49
CA ASN A 77 8.42 -0.34 -6.90
C ASN A 77 8.99 -1.62 -6.27
N GLU A 78 10.32 -1.66 -6.18
CA GLU A 78 11.03 -2.75 -5.53
C GLU A 78 11.10 -2.52 -4.02
N TRP A 79 10.92 -3.59 -3.25
CA TRP A 79 10.94 -3.56 -1.80
C TRP A 79 11.76 -4.74 -1.26
N GLU A 80 12.46 -4.49 -0.15
CA GLU A 80 13.31 -5.49 0.50
C GLU A 80 12.67 -6.03 1.77
N TYR A 81 11.99 -5.16 2.52
CA TYR A 81 11.48 -5.49 3.85
C TYR A 81 10.04 -5.06 4.04
N PHE A 82 9.29 -5.90 4.76
CA PHE A 82 8.08 -5.51 5.44
C PHE A 82 8.44 -5.02 6.84
N VAL A 83 7.90 -3.87 7.25
CA VAL A 83 8.27 -3.23 8.51
C VAL A 83 7.05 -2.92 9.38
N THR A 84 7.27 -2.95 10.69
CA THR A 84 6.35 -2.38 11.68
C THR A 84 7.12 -1.38 12.54
N PHE A 85 6.63 -0.16 12.63
CA PHE A 85 7.16 0.90 13.47
C PHE A 85 6.24 1.13 14.66
N THR A 86 6.75 0.93 15.86
CA THR A 86 6.06 1.14 17.15
C THR A 86 6.72 2.29 17.88
N PHE A 87 5.92 3.20 18.42
CA PHE A 87 6.42 4.41 19.11
C PHE A 87 6.37 4.25 20.62
N SER A 88 7.38 4.80 21.30
CA SER A 88 7.44 4.88 22.76
C SER A 88 6.97 6.25 23.24
N ASP A 89 6.11 6.28 24.25
CA ASP A 89 5.62 7.51 24.89
C ASP A 89 6.74 8.39 25.46
N GLN A 90 7.90 7.79 25.74
CA GLN A 90 9.06 8.54 26.24
C GLN A 90 9.69 9.45 25.18
N ASN A 91 9.48 9.13 23.90
CA ASN A 91 10.19 9.76 22.80
C ASN A 91 9.30 10.63 21.92
N ILE A 92 8.01 10.31 21.83
CA ILE A 92 7.05 10.98 20.96
C ILE A 92 5.63 10.74 21.47
N ASP A 93 4.76 11.73 21.30
CA ASP A 93 3.31 11.50 21.50
C ASP A 93 2.80 10.56 20.39
N ARG A 94 2.65 9.28 20.75
CA ARG A 94 2.22 8.22 19.83
C ARG A 94 0.73 8.25 19.51
N TYR A 95 -0.03 9.19 20.08
CA TYR A 95 -1.45 9.39 19.81
C TYR A 95 -1.69 10.55 18.83
N ASP A 96 -0.71 11.43 18.64
CA ASP A 96 -0.78 12.51 17.64
C ASP A 96 -0.22 12.08 16.27
N LEU A 97 -1.13 11.66 15.38
CA LEU A 97 -0.79 11.23 14.01
C LEU A 97 -0.02 12.31 13.23
N LYS A 98 -0.32 13.59 13.44
CA LYS A 98 0.32 14.69 12.72
C LYS A 98 1.78 14.86 13.17
N GLU A 99 2.02 14.81 14.47
CA GLU A 99 3.38 14.86 15.01
C GLU A 99 4.19 13.65 14.60
N VAL A 100 3.64 12.44 14.76
CA VAL A 100 4.30 11.19 14.35
C VAL A 100 4.71 11.25 12.89
N LYS A 101 3.80 11.60 11.98
CA LYS A 101 4.11 11.74 10.55
C LYS A 101 5.20 12.77 10.26
N LYS A 102 5.14 13.91 10.90
CA LYS A 102 6.14 14.99 10.75
C LYS A 102 7.53 14.51 11.16
N ARG A 103 7.64 13.85 12.31
CA ARG A 103 8.94 13.37 12.84
C ARG A 103 9.48 12.21 12.03
N MET A 104 8.63 11.26 11.65
CA MET A 104 9.00 10.16 10.73
C MET A 104 9.50 10.70 9.40
N GLY A 105 8.75 11.60 8.77
CA GLY A 105 9.14 12.20 7.49
C GLY A 105 10.50 12.91 7.56
N LYS A 106 10.75 13.65 8.64
CA LYS A 106 12.06 14.27 8.87
C LYS A 106 13.17 13.23 9.05
N PHE A 107 12.91 12.17 9.81
CA PHE A 107 13.89 11.09 10.02
C PHE A 107 14.21 10.38 8.70
N PHE A 108 13.23 9.97 7.93
CA PHE A 108 13.44 9.26 6.67
C PHE A 108 14.13 10.12 5.60
N ASN A 109 13.76 11.40 5.50
CA ASN A 109 14.48 12.34 4.63
C ASN A 109 15.94 12.48 5.02
N ASN A 110 16.24 12.59 6.33
CA ASN A 110 17.62 12.63 6.83
C ASN A 110 18.37 11.32 6.56
N TYR A 111 17.71 10.17 6.76
CA TYR A 111 18.29 8.86 6.49
C TYR A 111 18.63 8.71 5.01
N LYS A 112 17.70 9.04 4.12
CA LYS A 112 17.92 9.02 2.67
C LYS A 112 19.09 9.91 2.27
N ASN A 113 19.14 11.15 2.75
CA ASN A 113 20.14 12.11 2.31
C ASN A 113 21.53 11.86 2.89
N ARG A 114 21.65 11.24 4.07
CA ARG A 114 22.91 11.11 4.80
C ARG A 114 23.46 9.69 4.86
N LYS A 115 22.60 8.69 4.72
CA LYS A 115 22.95 7.28 4.94
C LYS A 115 22.84 6.44 3.68
N ASN A 116 21.69 6.48 3.00
CA ASN A 116 21.49 5.73 1.77
C ASN A 116 20.48 6.45 0.83
N PRO A 117 20.93 7.00 -0.31
CA PRO A 117 20.07 7.69 -1.27
C PRO A 117 19.01 6.78 -1.90
N ASP A 118 19.22 5.46 -1.91
CA ASP A 118 18.24 4.47 -2.42
C ASP A 118 17.13 4.14 -1.42
N PHE A 119 17.23 4.70 -0.20
CA PHE A 119 16.20 4.48 0.82
C PHE A 119 14.84 5.00 0.37
N CYS A 120 13.86 4.12 0.36
CA CYS A 120 12.47 4.46 0.09
C CYS A 120 11.50 3.66 0.97
N TYR A 121 10.30 4.19 1.12
CA TYR A 121 9.29 3.64 2.00
C TYR A 121 7.87 3.90 1.48
N LEU A 122 6.96 3.00 1.86
CA LEU A 122 5.50 3.10 1.69
C LEU A 122 4.85 2.56 2.95
N LEU A 123 4.23 3.41 3.75
CA LEU A 123 3.76 3.10 5.11
C LEU A 123 2.31 3.49 5.29
N VAL A 124 1.54 2.66 5.99
CA VAL A 124 0.14 2.87 6.35
C VAL A 124 0.02 2.88 7.87
N PRO A 125 -0.66 3.87 8.48
CA PRO A 125 -0.91 3.89 9.90
C PRO A 125 -1.97 2.85 10.28
N GLU A 126 -1.80 2.24 11.45
CA GLU A 126 -2.78 1.45 12.17
C GLU A 126 -3.01 2.05 13.55
N PHE A 127 -4.27 2.10 13.97
CA PHE A 127 -4.64 2.54 15.32
C PHE A 127 -4.96 1.33 16.17
N HIS A 128 -4.25 1.18 17.29
CA HIS A 128 -4.54 0.16 18.28
C HIS A 128 -5.79 0.51 19.09
N GLN A 129 -6.29 -0.46 19.85
CA GLN A 129 -7.50 -0.26 20.68
C GLN A 129 -7.33 0.85 21.73
N ASP A 130 -6.11 1.08 22.21
CA ASP A 130 -5.74 2.17 23.13
C ASP A 130 -5.53 3.52 22.42
N GLY A 131 -5.67 3.55 21.08
CA GLY A 131 -5.44 4.72 20.24
C GLY A 131 -3.98 4.94 19.83
N ALA A 132 -3.03 4.11 20.30
CA ALA A 132 -1.64 4.21 19.92
C ALA A 132 -1.46 3.95 18.43
N ILE A 133 -0.58 4.72 17.79
CA ILE A 133 -0.31 4.65 16.36
C ILE A 133 0.86 3.73 16.11
N HIS A 134 0.67 2.81 15.17
CA HIS A 134 1.71 2.02 14.53
C HIS A 134 1.75 2.32 13.05
N PHE A 135 2.87 2.04 12.40
CA PHE A 135 2.95 2.07 10.95
C PHE A 135 3.42 0.72 10.43
N HIS A 136 2.71 0.21 9.44
CA HIS A 136 3.08 -0.99 8.70
C HIS A 136 3.42 -0.62 7.27
N GLY A 137 4.39 -1.32 6.67
CA GLY A 137 4.67 -1.04 5.28
C GLY A 137 5.87 -1.71 4.67
N LEU A 138 6.27 -1.15 3.55
CA LEU A 138 7.31 -1.65 2.68
C LEU A 138 8.48 -0.67 2.68
N VAL A 139 9.70 -1.18 2.81
CA VAL A 139 10.92 -0.38 2.84
C VAL A 139 12.01 -1.04 2.00
N LYS A 140 12.81 -0.22 1.33
CA LYS A 140 14.04 -0.60 0.65
C LYS A 140 15.19 0.30 1.09
N GLY A 141 16.41 -0.23 1.08
CA GLY A 141 17.63 0.53 1.30
C GLY A 141 17.95 0.81 2.77
N ILE A 142 17.51 -0.03 3.71
CA ILE A 142 18.07 -0.01 5.06
C ILE A 142 19.47 -0.64 4.99
N ARG A 143 20.48 0.06 5.48
CA ARG A 143 21.85 -0.45 5.45
C ARG A 143 22.03 -1.60 6.44
N ASP A 144 22.85 -2.58 6.09
CA ASP A 144 23.13 -3.74 6.95
C ASP A 144 23.68 -3.36 8.33
N PHE A 145 24.43 -2.25 8.44
CA PHE A 145 24.92 -1.72 9.72
C PHE A 145 23.82 -1.19 10.64
N ASP A 146 22.66 -0.85 10.08
CA ASP A 146 21.53 -0.33 10.82
C ASP A 146 20.47 -1.42 11.10
N LEU A 147 20.70 -2.65 10.61
CA LEU A 147 19.87 -3.82 10.86
C LEU A 147 20.49 -4.70 11.93
N TYR A 148 19.74 -4.97 13.00
CA TYR A 148 20.13 -5.82 14.10
C TYR A 148 19.26 -7.06 14.16
N GLU A 149 19.83 -8.26 13.94
CA GLU A 149 19.11 -9.53 13.88
C GLU A 149 18.77 -10.04 15.28
N PHE A 150 17.52 -10.40 15.51
CA PHE A 150 17.10 -11.09 16.72
C PHE A 150 17.45 -12.58 16.61
N THR A 151 18.22 -13.08 17.59
CA THR A 151 18.61 -14.49 17.64
C THR A 151 18.42 -15.08 19.03
N PRO A 152 17.97 -16.35 19.16
CA PRO A 152 17.91 -17.02 20.44
C PRO A 152 19.34 -17.27 20.96
N PHE A 153 19.57 -16.97 22.24
CA PHE A 153 20.81 -17.26 22.91
C PHE A 153 20.63 -18.48 23.85
N ARG A 154 21.43 -19.52 23.65
CA ARG A 154 21.15 -20.82 24.23
C ARG A 154 21.62 -21.03 25.68
N SER A 155 22.54 -20.19 26.20
CA SER A 155 23.17 -20.47 27.49
C SER A 155 22.28 -20.19 28.72
N ASN A 156 21.38 -19.20 28.61
CA ASN A 156 20.49 -18.79 29.72
C ASN A 156 19.04 -18.54 29.29
N GLY A 157 18.70 -18.81 28.01
CA GLY A 157 17.36 -18.58 27.48
C GLY A 157 17.08 -17.12 27.05
N ASP A 158 18.06 -16.22 27.18
CA ASP A 158 17.94 -14.84 26.68
C ASP A 158 18.06 -14.79 25.16
N TYR A 159 17.61 -13.69 24.59
CA TYR A 159 17.71 -13.38 23.17
C TYR A 159 18.77 -12.33 22.97
N ILE A 160 19.62 -12.51 21.97
CA ILE A 160 20.61 -11.52 21.58
C ILE A 160 20.21 -10.83 20.30
N VAL A 161 20.66 -9.59 20.17
CA VAL A 161 20.52 -8.81 18.96
C VAL A 161 21.92 -8.55 18.41
N THR A 162 22.14 -8.99 17.18
CA THR A 162 23.46 -8.88 16.53
C THR A 162 23.38 -7.96 15.33
N CYS A 163 24.41 -7.15 15.13
CA CYS A 163 24.53 -6.32 13.92
C CYS A 163 24.65 -7.23 12.68
N LYS A 164 23.77 -7.06 11.70
CA LYS A 164 23.70 -7.89 10.49
C LYS A 164 25.00 -7.88 9.70
N SER A 165 25.72 -6.76 9.65
CA SER A 165 26.93 -6.62 8.84
C SER A 165 28.16 -7.34 9.37
N ASN A 166 28.30 -7.49 10.71
CA ASN A 166 29.50 -8.04 11.33
C ASN A 166 29.23 -9.09 12.41
N GLY A 167 27.98 -9.40 12.71
CA GLY A 167 27.58 -10.42 13.70
C GLY A 167 27.89 -10.03 15.16
N GLN A 168 28.34 -8.81 15.44
CA GLN A 168 28.66 -8.37 16.79
C GLN A 168 27.37 -8.25 17.62
N ALA A 169 27.35 -8.90 18.79
CA ALA A 169 26.26 -8.75 19.75
C ALA A 169 26.23 -7.32 20.29
N VAL A 170 25.05 -6.68 20.25
CA VAL A 170 24.87 -5.28 20.66
C VAL A 170 23.92 -5.13 21.84
N MET A 171 23.00 -6.08 22.03
CA MET A 171 22.02 -6.04 23.09
C MET A 171 21.51 -7.44 23.44
N THR A 172 21.05 -7.61 24.68
CA THR A 172 20.41 -8.84 25.15
C THR A 172 19.05 -8.52 25.72
N TYR A 173 18.04 -9.34 25.38
CA TYR A 173 16.67 -9.24 25.89
C TYR A 173 16.31 -10.52 26.63
N SER A 174 15.75 -10.38 27.83
CA SER A 174 15.16 -11.51 28.56
C SER A 174 13.80 -11.92 28.00
N LYS A 175 13.11 -11.03 27.30
CA LYS A 175 11.83 -11.29 26.65
C LYS A 175 11.73 -10.53 25.31
N LEU A 176 11.18 -11.19 24.30
CA LEU A 176 10.79 -10.59 23.04
C LEU A 176 9.26 -10.63 22.89
N PRO A 177 8.69 -9.70 22.08
CA PRO A 177 7.28 -9.78 21.69
C PRO A 177 6.93 -11.16 21.09
N VAL A 178 5.75 -11.68 21.44
CA VAL A 178 5.27 -13.00 20.98
C VAL A 178 5.30 -13.13 19.46
N TYR A 179 5.04 -12.04 18.77
CA TYR A 179 5.11 -12.02 17.31
C TYR A 179 6.52 -12.39 16.81
N ILE A 180 7.59 -11.78 17.36
CA ILE A 180 8.97 -12.09 16.98
C ILE A 180 9.29 -13.54 17.29
N LEU A 181 8.92 -14.02 18.48
CA LEU A 181 9.15 -15.42 18.88
C LEU A 181 8.52 -16.37 17.87
N ASN A 182 7.27 -16.13 17.47
CA ASN A 182 6.57 -16.94 16.47
C ASN A 182 7.27 -16.94 15.09
N GLN A 183 7.97 -15.87 14.73
CA GLN A 183 8.74 -15.82 13.49
C GLN A 183 10.06 -16.60 13.63
N LEU A 184 10.76 -16.40 14.74
CA LEU A 184 12.02 -17.12 15.03
C LEU A 184 11.79 -18.63 15.13
N ASP A 185 10.69 -19.07 15.75
CA ASP A 185 10.31 -20.50 15.85
C ASP A 185 10.07 -21.14 14.48
N LYS A 186 9.65 -20.33 13.50
CA LYS A 186 9.52 -20.77 12.10
C LYS A 186 10.85 -20.73 11.33
N GLY A 187 11.96 -20.40 11.98
CA GLY A 187 13.27 -20.22 11.35
C GLY A 187 13.39 -18.96 10.49
N LEU A 188 12.53 -17.97 10.73
CA LEU A 188 12.50 -16.76 9.95
C LEU A 188 13.36 -15.68 10.58
N LYS A 189 14.01 -14.88 9.75
CA LYS A 189 14.82 -13.75 10.20
C LYS A 189 13.94 -12.52 10.46
N VAL A 190 14.16 -11.91 11.61
CA VAL A 190 13.56 -10.63 12.00
C VAL A 190 14.67 -9.73 12.48
N TYR A 191 14.60 -8.47 12.07
CA TYR A 191 15.59 -7.44 12.43
C TYR A 191 14.92 -6.28 13.16
N ASP A 192 15.74 -5.57 13.93
CA ASP A 192 15.45 -4.22 14.42
C ASP A 192 16.14 -3.19 13.51
N PHE A 193 15.45 -2.08 13.21
CA PHE A 193 16.04 -0.93 12.55
C PHE A 193 16.59 0.03 13.60
N SER A 194 17.84 -0.17 13.99
CA SER A 194 18.49 0.45 15.15
C SER A 194 18.45 1.99 15.15
N GLU A 195 18.65 2.62 13.99
CA GLU A 195 18.59 4.08 13.85
C GLU A 195 17.20 4.66 14.17
N PHE A 196 16.14 3.89 13.91
CA PHE A 196 14.78 4.27 14.26
C PHE A 196 14.48 3.95 15.73
N SER A 197 14.80 2.74 16.17
CA SER A 197 14.46 2.25 17.52
C SER A 197 15.07 3.09 18.61
N GLN A 198 16.31 3.54 18.44
CA GLN A 198 16.99 4.44 19.38
C GLN A 198 16.33 5.81 19.54
N ARG A 199 15.50 6.22 18.57
CA ARG A 199 14.88 7.56 18.55
C ARG A 199 13.41 7.58 18.88
N PHE A 200 12.68 6.53 18.50
CA PHE A 200 11.23 6.58 18.51
C PHE A 200 10.58 5.41 19.23
N GLY A 201 11.22 4.26 19.31
CA GLY A 201 10.62 3.09 19.94
C GLY A 201 11.11 1.79 19.31
N PHE A 202 10.23 0.84 19.10
CA PHE A 202 10.56 -0.53 18.68
C PHE A 202 10.22 -0.76 17.20
N THR A 203 11.05 -1.56 16.51
CA THR A 203 10.78 -1.93 15.12
C THR A 203 10.85 -3.44 14.91
N THR A 204 10.09 -3.92 13.92
CA THR A 204 10.31 -5.23 13.31
C THR A 204 10.51 -5.04 11.81
N VAL A 205 11.55 -5.65 11.29
CA VAL A 205 11.94 -5.59 9.88
C VAL A 205 12.09 -7.02 9.37
N GLU A 206 11.25 -7.41 8.44
CA GLU A 206 11.19 -8.78 7.91
C GLU A 206 11.51 -8.79 6.42
N PRO A 207 12.45 -9.63 5.95
CA PRO A 207 12.69 -9.78 4.52
C PRO A 207 11.42 -10.21 3.77
N ILE A 208 11.11 -9.53 2.67
CA ILE A 208 9.97 -9.89 1.83
C ILE A 208 10.33 -11.15 1.05
N ARG A 209 9.50 -12.19 1.17
CA ARG A 209 9.62 -13.46 0.47
C ARG A 209 8.66 -13.60 -0.70
N ASN A 210 7.53 -12.93 -0.60
CA ASN A 210 6.50 -12.88 -1.64
C ASN A 210 5.98 -11.46 -1.75
N MET A 211 6.31 -10.80 -2.86
CA MET A 211 5.96 -9.39 -3.08
C MET A 211 4.45 -9.20 -3.25
N ASP A 212 3.77 -10.10 -3.96
CA ASP A 212 2.33 -10.02 -4.16
C ASP A 212 1.59 -10.11 -2.81
N ALA A 213 2.01 -11.04 -1.95
CA ALA A 213 1.44 -11.16 -0.61
C ALA A 213 1.72 -9.92 0.26
N ALA A 214 2.92 -9.37 0.22
CA ALA A 214 3.30 -8.17 0.98
C ALA A 214 2.51 -6.93 0.51
N ALA A 215 2.35 -6.76 -0.81
CA ALA A 215 1.57 -5.67 -1.41
C ALA A 215 0.07 -5.75 -1.08
N LEU A 216 -0.49 -6.95 -1.03
CA LEU A 216 -1.88 -7.14 -0.59
C LEU A 216 -2.02 -6.93 0.92
N TYR A 217 -1.04 -7.40 1.70
CA TYR A 217 -1.06 -7.33 3.15
C TYR A 217 -1.03 -5.87 3.66
N ILE A 218 -0.22 -4.99 3.06
CA ILE A 218 -0.18 -3.58 3.45
C ILE A 218 -1.55 -2.90 3.28
N THR A 219 -2.35 -3.29 2.28
CA THR A 219 -3.68 -2.70 2.04
C THR A 219 -4.71 -3.11 3.09
N LYS A 220 -4.45 -4.19 3.86
CA LYS A 220 -5.30 -4.63 4.97
C LYS A 220 -5.36 -3.58 6.08
N TYR A 221 -4.27 -2.86 6.32
CA TYR A 221 -4.18 -1.81 7.33
C TYR A 221 -4.93 -0.52 6.93
N ILE A 222 -5.36 -0.42 5.66
CA ILE A 222 -6.24 0.67 5.24
C ILE A 222 -7.67 0.28 5.62
N THR A 223 -7.98 0.42 6.90
CA THR A 223 -9.21 -0.01 7.54
C THR A 223 -10.27 1.09 7.56
N LYS A 224 -11.44 0.72 8.09
CA LYS A 224 -12.52 1.69 8.35
C LYS A 224 -12.13 2.75 9.38
N ASP A 225 -11.14 2.48 10.24
CA ASP A 225 -10.67 3.45 11.23
C ASP A 225 -10.05 4.68 10.59
N LEU A 226 -9.47 4.52 9.38
CA LEU A 226 -9.03 5.66 8.57
C LEU A 226 -10.21 6.50 8.06
N VAL A 227 -11.44 5.96 8.06
CA VAL A 227 -12.68 6.72 7.72
C VAL A 227 -12.97 7.79 8.77
N SER A 228 -12.63 7.54 10.04
CA SER A 228 -12.83 8.48 11.14
C SER A 228 -11.87 9.67 11.09
N LEU A 229 -10.79 9.58 10.31
CA LEU A 229 -9.89 10.70 10.12
C LEU A 229 -10.59 11.85 9.37
N PRO A 230 -10.25 13.10 9.67
CA PRO A 230 -10.76 14.25 8.93
C PRO A 230 -10.57 14.07 7.42
N LEU A 231 -11.55 14.53 6.62
CA LEU A 231 -11.41 14.60 5.16
C LEU A 231 -10.09 15.31 4.82
N HIS A 232 -9.39 14.84 3.80
CA HIS A 232 -8.07 15.33 3.37
C HIS A 232 -6.89 14.93 4.27
N THR A 233 -7.09 14.13 5.33
CA THR A 233 -5.96 13.55 6.06
C THR A 233 -5.27 12.50 5.18
N CYS A 234 -3.97 12.66 4.98
CA CYS A 234 -3.17 11.68 4.24
C CYS A 234 -3.16 10.34 4.99
N CYS A 235 -3.72 9.29 4.39
CA CYS A 235 -3.88 7.95 4.99
C CYS A 235 -2.65 7.05 4.84
N TYR A 236 -1.56 7.53 4.27
CA TYR A 236 -0.30 6.80 4.14
C TYR A 236 0.88 7.78 4.09
N LEU A 237 2.10 7.26 4.28
CA LEU A 237 3.35 7.98 4.06
C LEU A 237 4.15 7.27 2.97
N ASN A 238 4.76 8.01 2.07
CA ASN A 238 5.59 7.44 1.02
C ASN A 238 6.76 8.35 0.66
N SER A 239 7.82 7.73 0.16
CA SER A 239 8.92 8.44 -0.47
C SER A 239 8.46 9.20 -1.71
N LYS A 240 9.05 10.35 -1.97
CA LYS A 240 8.89 11.05 -3.26
C LYS A 240 9.52 10.23 -4.38
N GLY A 241 8.87 10.25 -5.57
CA GLY A 241 9.40 9.61 -6.77
C GLY A 241 9.11 8.11 -6.87
N LEU A 242 8.20 7.56 -6.04
CA LEU A 242 7.71 6.20 -6.27
C LEU A 242 6.97 6.13 -7.62
N ARG A 243 7.27 5.07 -8.38
CA ARG A 243 6.63 4.79 -9.67
C ARG A 243 5.17 4.40 -9.46
N THR A 244 4.35 4.74 -10.45
CA THR A 244 2.96 4.32 -10.59
C THR A 244 2.83 3.45 -11.82
N PRO A 245 1.73 2.67 -11.98
CA PRO A 245 1.55 1.87 -13.18
C PRO A 245 1.55 2.73 -14.43
N GLU A 246 2.12 2.20 -15.50
CA GLU A 246 1.91 2.75 -16.84
C GLU A 246 0.46 2.48 -17.25
N ILE A 247 -0.19 3.50 -17.81
CA ILE A 247 -1.60 3.41 -18.20
C ILE A 247 -1.69 3.74 -19.68
N VAL A 248 -2.22 2.80 -20.45
CA VAL A 248 -2.54 3.01 -21.86
C VAL A 248 -4.06 3.01 -22.00
N HIS A 249 -4.58 4.08 -22.59
CA HIS A 249 -6.00 4.20 -22.92
C HIS A 249 -6.23 3.71 -24.35
N GLN A 250 -7.26 2.89 -24.54
CA GLN A 250 -7.60 2.33 -25.85
C GLN A 250 -9.13 2.30 -26.03
N ASP A 251 -9.56 2.58 -27.26
CA ASP A 251 -10.94 2.34 -27.65
C ASP A 251 -11.16 0.82 -27.74
N PHE A 252 -12.27 0.37 -27.20
CA PHE A 252 -12.64 -1.03 -27.18
C PHE A 252 -14.11 -1.19 -27.57
N GLY A 253 -14.35 -1.77 -28.74
CA GLY A 253 -15.69 -2.03 -29.26
C GLY A 253 -15.94 -3.53 -29.36
N GLY A 254 -16.08 -4.25 -28.25
CA GLY A 254 -16.20 -5.69 -28.32
C GLY A 254 -16.87 -6.37 -27.11
N ILE A 255 -16.88 -7.69 -27.15
CA ILE A 255 -17.38 -8.54 -26.06
C ILE A 255 -16.23 -8.80 -25.10
N VAL A 256 -16.36 -8.32 -23.87
CA VAL A 256 -15.39 -8.59 -22.81
C VAL A 256 -15.49 -10.05 -22.39
N PRO A 257 -14.37 -10.80 -22.28
CA PRO A 257 -14.35 -12.14 -21.77
C PRO A 257 -14.75 -12.18 -20.29
N LYS A 258 -14.91 -13.37 -19.74
CA LYS A 258 -15.17 -13.55 -18.30
C LYS A 258 -14.17 -12.76 -17.48
N CYS A 259 -14.64 -11.77 -16.73
CA CYS A 259 -13.83 -10.87 -15.91
C CYS A 259 -13.65 -11.40 -14.49
N ASP A 260 -12.58 -10.93 -13.81
CA ASP A 260 -12.31 -11.25 -12.41
C ASP A 260 -13.21 -10.43 -11.47
N TYR A 261 -13.63 -9.25 -11.95
CA TYR A 261 -14.60 -8.39 -11.26
C TYR A 261 -15.46 -7.65 -12.27
N GLU A 262 -16.73 -7.49 -11.97
CA GLU A 262 -17.69 -6.75 -12.80
C GLU A 262 -18.74 -6.04 -11.93
N ASN A 263 -19.08 -4.80 -12.29
CA ASN A 263 -20.21 -4.06 -11.75
C ASN A 263 -20.94 -3.33 -12.88
N ASP A 264 -21.86 -2.40 -12.55
CA ASP A 264 -22.66 -1.69 -13.55
C ASP A 264 -21.84 -0.72 -14.43
N PHE A 265 -20.65 -0.33 -14.02
CA PHE A 265 -19.83 0.71 -14.68
C PHE A 265 -18.59 0.15 -15.35
N VAL A 266 -17.96 -0.87 -14.76
CA VAL A 266 -16.70 -1.42 -15.23
C VAL A 266 -16.64 -2.94 -15.11
N ALA A 267 -15.80 -3.54 -15.96
CA ALA A 267 -15.34 -4.91 -15.81
C ALA A 267 -13.81 -4.91 -15.73
N ILE A 268 -13.23 -5.76 -14.87
CA ILE A 268 -11.79 -5.82 -14.61
C ILE A 268 -11.29 -7.23 -14.90
N LYS A 269 -10.21 -7.31 -15.64
CA LYS A 269 -9.50 -8.56 -15.94
C LYS A 269 -8.00 -8.39 -15.68
N TRP A 270 -7.39 -9.42 -15.11
CA TRP A 270 -5.95 -9.51 -14.93
C TRP A 270 -5.34 -10.52 -15.90
N PHE A 271 -4.14 -10.25 -16.40
CA PHE A 271 -3.45 -11.07 -17.40
C PHE A 271 -1.98 -11.27 -17.06
N ASP A 272 -1.46 -12.44 -17.39
CA ASP A 272 -0.04 -12.77 -17.18
C ASP A 272 0.87 -12.18 -18.26
N SER A 273 0.39 -12.01 -19.49
CA SER A 273 1.19 -11.52 -20.61
C SER A 273 0.41 -10.59 -21.53
N LEU A 274 1.13 -9.83 -22.35
CA LEU A 274 0.56 -9.02 -23.44
C LEU A 274 -0.08 -9.86 -24.53
N GLU A 275 0.37 -11.10 -24.74
CA GLU A 275 -0.25 -12.03 -25.69
C GLU A 275 -1.68 -12.35 -25.30
N GLY A 276 -1.93 -12.65 -24.00
CA GLY A 276 -3.28 -12.82 -23.48
C GLY A 276 -4.15 -11.57 -23.60
N TYR A 277 -3.54 -10.38 -23.65
CA TYR A 277 -4.22 -9.12 -23.91
C TYR A 277 -4.58 -8.95 -25.39
N SER A 278 -3.66 -9.27 -26.28
CA SER A 278 -3.87 -9.20 -27.74
C SER A 278 -5.02 -10.12 -28.17
N ASP A 279 -5.11 -11.32 -27.59
CA ASP A 279 -6.18 -12.28 -27.87
C ASP A 279 -7.57 -11.74 -27.46
N VAL A 280 -7.63 -10.95 -26.39
CA VAL A 280 -8.88 -10.31 -25.93
C VAL A 280 -9.29 -9.17 -26.87
N LEU A 281 -8.33 -8.44 -27.45
CA LEU A 281 -8.60 -7.36 -28.39
C LEU A 281 -8.83 -7.85 -29.83
N MET A 282 -8.20 -8.97 -30.23
CA MET A 282 -8.30 -9.51 -31.58
C MET A 282 -9.51 -10.43 -31.82
N ASN A 283 -10.18 -10.88 -30.77
CA ASN A 283 -11.42 -11.66 -30.87
C ASN A 283 -12.68 -10.78 -30.99
N VAL A 284 -12.53 -9.60 -31.55
CA VAL A 284 -13.61 -8.65 -31.87
C VAL A 284 -13.91 -8.65 -33.37
#